data_1b6ec84948a841f72a94aa62ce7dec60
#
_entry.id   1b6ec84948a841f72a94aa62ce7dec60
#
_cell.length_a   1.000
_cell.length_b   1.000
_cell.length_c   1.000
_cell.angle_alpha   90.00
_cell.angle_beta   90.00
_cell.angle_gamma   90.00
#
_symmetry.space_group_name_H-M   'P 1'
#
loop_
_entity.id
_entity.type
_entity.pdbx_description
1 polymer ?
#
loop_
_entity_poly.entity_id
_entity_poly.type
_entity_poly.pdbx_seq_one_letter_code
_entity_poly.pdbx_strand_id
1 'polypeptide(L)'
;MKKFNLSHEMFSAATFDLYEGDNFRVSTFKYPSGVEALKVSNSRGYLTLLPFYGLMVWDAVFDGITLKEKDGFSQPLFGKQISDTYGAFEFTSGLLANGNPSPEDNHVQHGEFATARMDHAALVVDDDTITVTSDYEYIKGFGDHYLATPSVTMRKDSGLFDIEQHVKNLSNCAPMTLQYMCHLCYAYVDNATMTSNIPDEAFQLRTSVPAHVHPTPEWMAFTKELEESGKLIDKLDDPSHYDPEIVFFSSDLTKYTDTAEFRVDLGNGHNFLTTYKTAELPIVTRWILYNGDQQVNAFALPGTCTPEGQLAATGICTRTG
;
A
#
# COMPACT_ATOMS: atom_id res chain seq x y z
N MET A 1 8.08 -26.94 7.62
CA MET A 1 7.96 -26.04 6.47
C MET A 1 7.43 -26.82 5.27
N LYS A 2 6.33 -26.35 4.63
CA LYS A 2 5.74 -26.89 3.39
C LYS A 2 5.73 -25.76 2.35
N LYS A 3 6.09 -26.06 1.10
CA LYS A 3 6.07 -25.08 0.00
C LYS A 3 5.14 -25.58 -1.11
N PHE A 4 4.28 -24.69 -1.60
CA PHE A 4 3.37 -24.91 -2.73
C PHE A 4 3.72 -23.88 -3.81
N ASN A 5 4.15 -24.33 -4.98
CA ASN A 5 4.20 -23.45 -6.15
C ASN A 5 2.79 -23.31 -6.68
N LEU A 6 2.30 -22.08 -6.78
CA LEU A 6 0.97 -21.79 -7.27
C LEU A 6 0.97 -21.77 -8.80
N SER A 7 -0.10 -22.27 -9.41
CA SER A 7 -0.33 -22.17 -10.84
C SER A 7 -1.76 -21.65 -11.10
N HIS A 8 -1.98 -21.05 -12.26
CA HIS A 8 -3.27 -20.48 -12.64
C HIS A 8 -4.40 -21.51 -12.62
N GLU A 9 -4.08 -22.80 -12.86
CA GLU A 9 -5.05 -23.91 -12.85
C GLU A 9 -5.58 -24.22 -11.44
N MET A 10 -4.90 -23.80 -10.39
CA MET A 10 -5.36 -23.95 -9.00
C MET A 10 -6.49 -22.98 -8.62
N PHE A 11 -6.84 -22.03 -9.52
CA PHE A 11 -7.85 -21.00 -9.27
C PHE A 11 -9.02 -21.19 -10.22
N SER A 12 -10.23 -21.26 -9.66
CA SER A 12 -11.48 -21.38 -10.39
C SER A 12 -12.57 -20.52 -9.77
N ALA A 13 -13.74 -20.40 -10.42
CA ALA A 13 -14.88 -19.69 -9.86
C ALA A 13 -15.40 -20.34 -8.55
N ALA A 14 -15.19 -21.65 -8.38
CA ALA A 14 -15.46 -22.34 -7.12
C ALA A 14 -14.26 -22.20 -6.19
N THR A 15 -14.53 -21.93 -4.91
CA THR A 15 -13.49 -21.93 -3.87
C THR A 15 -12.96 -23.34 -3.64
N PHE A 16 -11.65 -23.46 -3.57
CA PHE A 16 -10.94 -24.71 -3.29
C PHE A 16 -10.01 -24.54 -2.08
N ASP A 17 -10.11 -25.42 -1.10
CA ASP A 17 -9.23 -25.45 0.07
C ASP A 17 -7.88 -26.05 -0.32
N LEU A 18 -6.87 -25.19 -0.47
CA LEU A 18 -5.49 -25.58 -0.83
C LEU A 18 -4.73 -26.17 0.35
N TYR A 19 -4.95 -25.59 1.54
CA TYR A 19 -4.27 -26.01 2.76
C TYR A 19 -5.18 -25.83 3.98
N GLU A 20 -5.21 -26.82 4.85
CA GLU A 20 -5.82 -26.76 6.17
C GLU A 20 -4.87 -27.37 7.21
N GLY A 21 -4.55 -26.62 8.24
CA GLY A 21 -3.73 -27.02 9.38
C GLY A 21 -4.24 -26.38 10.66
N ASP A 22 -3.55 -26.66 11.78
CA ASP A 22 -3.99 -26.21 13.11
C ASP A 22 -4.01 -24.67 13.23
N ASN A 23 -3.04 -24.00 12.61
CA ASN A 23 -2.84 -22.55 12.77
C ASN A 23 -3.32 -21.72 11.57
N PHE A 24 -3.40 -22.35 10.38
CA PHE A 24 -3.70 -21.64 9.15
C PHE A 24 -4.63 -22.44 8.24
N ARG A 25 -5.47 -21.68 7.52
CA ARG A 25 -6.28 -22.21 6.40
C ARG A 25 -6.03 -21.35 5.18
N VAL A 26 -5.91 -21.98 3.99
CA VAL A 26 -5.74 -21.31 2.72
C VAL A 26 -6.72 -21.84 1.71
N SER A 27 -7.45 -20.95 1.06
CA SER A 27 -8.31 -21.30 -0.07
C SER A 27 -8.00 -20.44 -1.29
N THR A 28 -8.19 -21.02 -2.47
CA THR A 28 -8.04 -20.36 -3.77
C THR A 28 -9.39 -20.17 -4.41
N PHE A 29 -9.56 -19.08 -5.14
CA PHE A 29 -10.72 -18.82 -5.97
C PHE A 29 -10.38 -17.81 -7.08
N LYS A 30 -11.30 -17.60 -8.00
CA LYS A 30 -11.18 -16.61 -9.06
C LYS A 30 -12.40 -15.71 -9.06
N TYR A 31 -12.18 -14.40 -9.04
CA TYR A 31 -13.26 -13.43 -9.18
C TYR A 31 -13.95 -13.53 -10.56
N PRO A 32 -15.19 -13.06 -10.72
CA PRO A 32 -15.84 -12.96 -12.03
C PRO A 32 -15.04 -12.17 -13.07
N SER A 33 -14.23 -11.21 -12.63
CA SER A 33 -13.27 -10.46 -13.47
C SER A 33 -12.15 -11.31 -14.05
N GLY A 34 -11.96 -12.55 -13.55
CA GLY A 34 -10.87 -13.43 -13.91
C GLY A 34 -9.62 -13.30 -13.04
N VAL A 35 -9.58 -12.36 -12.09
CA VAL A 35 -8.44 -12.19 -11.18
C VAL A 35 -8.40 -13.34 -10.16
N GLU A 36 -7.24 -13.98 -10.04
CA GLU A 36 -6.96 -15.05 -9.08
C GLU A 36 -6.77 -14.49 -7.67
N ALA A 37 -7.35 -15.13 -6.68
CA ALA A 37 -7.27 -14.72 -5.29
C ALA A 37 -6.97 -15.90 -4.35
N LEU A 38 -6.14 -15.62 -3.35
CA LEU A 38 -5.77 -16.54 -2.29
C LEU A 38 -6.24 -15.97 -0.96
N LYS A 39 -7.15 -16.66 -0.27
CA LYS A 39 -7.57 -16.28 1.07
C LYS A 39 -6.73 -17.05 2.09
N VAL A 40 -5.95 -16.33 2.89
CA VAL A 40 -5.11 -16.85 3.97
C VAL A 40 -5.72 -16.45 5.29
N SER A 41 -5.97 -17.41 6.18
CA SER A 41 -6.62 -17.17 7.48
C SER A 41 -5.84 -17.77 8.63
N ASN A 42 -5.88 -17.10 9.79
CA ASN A 42 -5.47 -17.61 11.08
C ASN A 42 -6.63 -17.54 12.10
N SER A 43 -6.38 -17.72 13.41
CA SER A 43 -7.38 -17.65 14.47
C SER A 43 -8.02 -16.25 14.63
N ARG A 44 -7.33 -15.17 14.19
CA ARG A 44 -7.75 -13.77 14.37
C ARG A 44 -8.48 -13.19 13.16
N GLY A 45 -8.20 -13.72 11.95
CA GLY A 45 -8.78 -13.12 10.75
C GLY A 45 -8.20 -13.67 9.46
N TYR A 46 -8.24 -12.84 8.41
CA TYR A 46 -7.76 -13.25 7.10
C TYR A 46 -7.24 -12.08 6.25
N LEU A 47 -6.41 -12.45 5.29
CA LEU A 47 -6.02 -11.63 4.14
C LEU A 47 -6.54 -12.27 2.85
N THR A 48 -6.99 -11.46 1.90
CA THR A 48 -7.23 -11.88 0.52
C THR A 48 -6.13 -11.29 -0.34
N LEU A 49 -5.27 -12.14 -0.88
CA LEU A 49 -4.10 -11.77 -1.66
C LEU A 49 -4.33 -12.06 -3.15
N LEU A 50 -3.75 -11.25 -4.04
CA LEU A 50 -3.80 -11.43 -5.49
C LEU A 50 -2.42 -11.91 -6.00
N PRO A 51 -2.10 -13.22 -5.91
CA PRO A 51 -0.73 -13.72 -6.08
C PRO A 51 -0.16 -13.50 -7.48
N PHE A 52 -1.01 -13.36 -8.50
CA PHE A 52 -0.61 -13.11 -9.88
C PHE A 52 -0.88 -11.68 -10.37
N TYR A 53 -1.23 -10.76 -9.42
CA TYR A 53 -1.53 -9.38 -9.77
C TYR A 53 -0.99 -8.42 -8.70
N GLY A 54 0.25 -7.95 -8.90
CA GLY A 54 0.97 -7.05 -8.00
C GLY A 54 1.28 -7.61 -6.60
N LEU A 55 0.87 -8.83 -6.29
CA LEU A 55 0.70 -9.40 -4.94
C LEU A 55 -0.09 -8.46 -4.02
N MET A 56 -1.09 -7.75 -4.55
CA MET A 56 -1.93 -6.85 -3.75
C MET A 56 -2.58 -7.58 -2.59
N VAL A 57 -2.69 -6.91 -1.44
CA VAL A 57 -3.60 -7.30 -0.37
C VAL A 57 -4.96 -6.68 -0.68
N TRP A 58 -5.88 -7.48 -1.26
CA TRP A 58 -7.20 -6.99 -1.65
C TRP A 58 -8.09 -6.70 -0.44
N ASP A 59 -8.15 -7.64 0.51
CA ASP A 59 -8.85 -7.46 1.77
C ASP A 59 -7.98 -7.85 2.96
N ALA A 60 -8.18 -7.16 4.09
CA ALA A 60 -7.60 -7.46 5.39
C ALA A 60 -8.67 -7.31 6.47
N VAL A 61 -8.98 -8.41 7.17
CA VAL A 61 -10.00 -8.43 8.24
C VAL A 61 -9.45 -9.17 9.44
N PHE A 62 -9.41 -8.52 10.60
CA PHE A 62 -8.97 -9.13 11.85
C PHE A 62 -9.93 -8.74 12.99
N ASP A 63 -10.23 -9.70 13.86
CA ASP A 63 -11.17 -9.54 14.99
C ASP A 63 -12.55 -8.99 14.59
N GLY A 64 -12.98 -9.30 13.36
CA GLY A 64 -14.23 -8.79 12.79
C GLY A 64 -14.15 -7.35 12.26
N ILE A 65 -12.96 -6.71 12.29
CA ILE A 65 -12.76 -5.35 11.81
C ILE A 65 -12.09 -5.41 10.43
N THR A 66 -12.69 -4.76 9.44
CA THR A 66 -12.05 -4.55 8.15
C THR A 66 -11.04 -3.41 8.24
N LEU A 67 -9.82 -3.67 7.76
CA LEU A 67 -8.77 -2.64 7.70
C LEU A 67 -8.91 -1.79 6.43
N LYS A 68 -9.52 -2.35 5.39
CA LYS A 68 -9.66 -1.76 4.07
C LYS A 68 -10.64 -0.59 4.06
N GLU A 69 -10.29 0.45 3.31
CA GLU A 69 -11.14 1.60 3.01
C GLU A 69 -12.50 1.22 2.40
N LYS A 70 -13.47 2.12 2.46
CA LYS A 70 -14.64 2.06 1.59
C LYS A 70 -14.29 2.61 0.23
N ASP A 71 -14.57 1.85 -0.81
CA ASP A 71 -14.31 2.18 -2.22
C ASP A 71 -15.47 1.73 -3.13
N GLY A 72 -15.36 2.02 -4.42
CA GLY A 72 -16.37 1.64 -5.42
C GLY A 72 -16.16 0.27 -6.05
N PHE A 73 -15.10 -0.47 -5.70
CA PHE A 73 -14.76 -1.74 -6.35
C PHE A 73 -15.29 -2.96 -5.59
N SER A 74 -16.24 -3.67 -6.16
CA SER A 74 -16.74 -4.94 -5.59
C SER A 74 -15.79 -6.13 -5.80
N GLN A 75 -14.81 -6.00 -6.71
CA GLN A 75 -13.82 -7.01 -7.05
C GLN A 75 -12.61 -6.35 -7.73
N PRO A 76 -11.42 -6.99 -7.73
CA PRO A 76 -10.29 -6.51 -8.51
C PRO A 76 -10.59 -6.65 -10.00
N LEU A 77 -10.12 -5.70 -10.79
CA LEU A 77 -10.26 -5.68 -12.25
C LEU A 77 -8.88 -5.65 -12.89
N PHE A 78 -8.70 -6.37 -13.99
CA PHE A 78 -7.48 -6.23 -14.77
C PHE A 78 -7.46 -4.86 -15.47
N GLY A 79 -6.46 -4.06 -15.16
CA GLY A 79 -6.26 -2.73 -15.72
C GLY A 79 -4.84 -2.50 -16.21
N LYS A 80 -4.60 -1.32 -16.77
CA LYS A 80 -3.27 -0.86 -17.21
C LYS A 80 -2.60 0.05 -16.18
N GLN A 81 -3.37 0.55 -15.25
CA GLN A 81 -2.94 1.44 -14.17
C GLN A 81 -3.79 1.17 -12.94
N ILE A 82 -3.31 1.60 -11.79
CA ILE A 82 -3.98 1.28 -10.52
C ILE A 82 -5.38 1.87 -10.41
N SER A 83 -5.66 3.02 -11.02
CA SER A 83 -7.00 3.63 -11.02
C SER A 83 -8.08 2.77 -11.69
N ASP A 84 -7.70 1.78 -12.50
CA ASP A 84 -8.63 0.80 -13.08
C ASP A 84 -9.09 -0.25 -12.05
N THR A 85 -8.42 -0.34 -10.87
CA THR A 85 -8.66 -1.33 -9.82
C THR A 85 -8.29 -0.82 -8.41
N TYR A 86 -8.59 0.42 -8.11
CA TYR A 86 -8.19 1.13 -6.88
C TYR A 86 -9.08 0.76 -5.68
N GLY A 87 -9.09 -0.53 -5.32
CA GLY A 87 -9.92 -1.07 -4.25
C GLY A 87 -9.20 -2.11 -3.40
N ALA A 88 -7.86 -2.13 -3.41
CA ALA A 88 -7.05 -2.99 -2.54
C ALA A 88 -6.79 -2.32 -1.18
N PHE A 89 -6.70 -3.11 -0.10
CA PHE A 89 -6.17 -2.61 1.18
C PHE A 89 -4.73 -2.14 1.03
N GLU A 90 -3.92 -2.89 0.27
CA GLU A 90 -2.54 -2.52 0.01
C GLU A 90 -2.12 -2.87 -1.42
N PHE A 91 -1.36 -1.98 -2.01
CA PHE A 91 -0.64 -2.23 -3.25
C PHE A 91 0.74 -1.55 -3.24
N THR A 92 1.69 -2.13 -3.93
CA THR A 92 2.99 -1.51 -4.16
C THR A 92 2.86 -0.40 -5.21
N SER A 93 3.10 0.85 -4.83
CA SER A 93 3.29 1.97 -5.74
C SER A 93 4.77 2.07 -6.12
N GLY A 94 5.07 2.06 -7.38
CA GLY A 94 6.45 2.09 -7.90
C GLY A 94 6.62 1.12 -9.07
N LEU A 95 7.84 0.66 -9.35
CA LEU A 95 9.15 0.80 -8.69
C LEU A 95 10.09 1.78 -9.43
N LEU A 96 9.77 2.11 -10.69
CA LEU A 96 10.53 3.06 -11.50
C LEU A 96 9.99 4.49 -11.37
N ALA A 97 8.72 4.62 -11.00
CA ALA A 97 8.05 5.89 -10.79
C ALA A 97 6.96 5.75 -9.72
N ASN A 98 6.79 6.75 -8.86
CA ASN A 98 5.83 6.69 -7.74
C ASN A 98 4.89 7.89 -7.75
N GLY A 99 3.62 7.64 -7.44
CA GLY A 99 2.61 8.68 -7.22
C GLY A 99 2.04 9.27 -8.51
N ASN A 100 1.64 10.54 -8.42
CA ASN A 100 0.99 11.24 -9.51
C ASN A 100 2.01 11.82 -10.50
N PRO A 101 1.91 11.50 -11.81
CA PRO A 101 2.80 12.10 -12.80
C PRO A 101 2.54 13.60 -12.93
N SER A 102 3.61 14.39 -13.02
CA SER A 102 3.54 15.77 -13.48
C SER A 102 3.28 15.81 -15.00
N PRO A 103 2.96 16.97 -15.59
CA PRO A 103 2.85 17.09 -17.05
C PRO A 103 4.11 16.73 -17.84
N GLU A 104 5.27 16.74 -17.20
CA GLU A 104 6.58 16.42 -17.78
C GLU A 104 6.99 14.96 -17.57
N ASP A 105 6.29 14.24 -16.69
CA ASP A 105 6.51 12.81 -16.43
C ASP A 105 5.84 11.97 -17.53
N ASN A 106 6.41 10.79 -17.77
CA ASN A 106 5.87 9.82 -18.73
C ASN A 106 5.66 8.45 -18.08
N HIS A 107 4.81 8.42 -17.04
CA HIS A 107 4.42 7.16 -16.39
C HIS A 107 2.94 7.19 -16.00
N VAL A 108 2.37 6.03 -15.73
CA VAL A 108 1.01 5.93 -15.18
C VAL A 108 1.00 6.26 -13.69
N GLN A 109 -0.14 6.67 -13.17
CA GLN A 109 -0.31 6.91 -11.74
C GLN A 109 0.18 5.71 -10.92
N HIS A 110 1.01 5.96 -9.90
CA HIS A 110 1.64 4.97 -9.02
C HIS A 110 2.55 3.94 -9.71
N GLY A 111 3.03 4.26 -10.91
CA GLY A 111 4.06 3.47 -11.59
C GLY A 111 3.57 2.19 -12.23
N GLU A 112 4.51 1.40 -12.70
CA GLU A 112 4.27 0.21 -13.53
C GLU A 112 3.99 -1.05 -12.72
N PHE A 113 4.42 -1.09 -11.44
CA PHE A 113 4.36 -2.32 -10.64
C PHE A 113 2.97 -2.59 -10.06
N ALA A 114 2.20 -1.54 -9.74
CA ALA A 114 0.90 -1.70 -9.05
C ALA A 114 -0.05 -2.68 -9.77
N THR A 115 -0.01 -2.74 -11.09
CA THR A 115 -0.83 -3.66 -11.90
C THR A 115 -0.01 -4.73 -12.61
N ALA A 116 1.20 -5.05 -12.10
CA ALA A 116 2.09 -6.04 -12.69
C ALA A 116 1.48 -7.44 -12.67
N ARG A 117 1.63 -8.15 -13.80
CA ARG A 117 1.28 -9.58 -13.91
C ARG A 117 2.46 -10.39 -13.45
N MET A 118 2.33 -11.05 -12.29
CA MET A 118 3.43 -11.78 -11.69
C MET A 118 3.74 -13.04 -12.49
N ASP A 119 5.04 -13.33 -12.67
CA ASP A 119 5.51 -14.50 -13.43
C ASP A 119 5.33 -15.79 -12.65
N HIS A 120 5.58 -15.74 -11.35
CA HIS A 120 5.48 -16.88 -10.44
C HIS A 120 4.88 -16.45 -9.10
N ALA A 121 4.26 -17.43 -8.42
CA ALA A 121 3.80 -17.26 -7.05
C ALA A 121 3.98 -18.55 -6.24
N ALA A 122 4.21 -18.42 -4.95
CA ALA A 122 4.36 -19.54 -4.04
C ALA A 122 3.77 -19.25 -2.67
N LEU A 123 3.32 -20.30 -1.99
CA LEU A 123 2.90 -20.33 -0.61
C LEU A 123 3.89 -21.15 0.21
N VAL A 124 4.39 -20.59 1.30
CA VAL A 124 5.25 -21.28 2.27
C VAL A 124 4.53 -21.32 3.62
N VAL A 125 4.35 -22.50 4.16
CA VAL A 125 3.71 -22.73 5.46
C VAL A 125 4.72 -23.31 6.43
N ASP A 126 4.88 -22.66 7.58
CA ASP A 126 5.63 -23.14 8.73
C ASP A 126 4.69 -23.25 9.95
N ASP A 127 5.21 -23.68 11.10
CA ASP A 127 4.39 -23.87 12.31
C ASP A 127 3.84 -22.55 12.85
N ASP A 128 4.59 -21.45 12.72
CA ASP A 128 4.25 -20.13 13.27
C ASP A 128 3.91 -19.07 12.24
N THR A 129 4.22 -19.33 10.96
CA THR A 129 4.04 -18.35 9.87
C THR A 129 3.54 -18.98 8.59
N ILE A 130 2.86 -18.15 7.81
CA ILE A 130 2.47 -18.44 6.44
C ILE A 130 2.84 -17.26 5.55
N THR A 131 3.60 -17.53 4.48
CA THR A 131 4.10 -16.50 3.58
C THR A 131 3.62 -16.77 2.16
N VAL A 132 3.06 -15.75 1.52
CA VAL A 132 2.81 -15.74 0.07
C VAL A 132 3.86 -14.84 -0.56
N THR A 133 4.52 -15.32 -1.60
CA THR A 133 5.50 -14.55 -2.38
C THR A 133 5.22 -14.68 -3.86
N SER A 134 5.60 -13.67 -4.62
CA SER A 134 5.49 -13.66 -6.07
C SER A 134 6.76 -13.08 -6.68
N ASP A 135 7.02 -13.40 -7.95
CA ASP A 135 8.15 -12.86 -8.69
C ASP A 135 7.66 -12.13 -9.94
N TYR A 136 8.30 -11.03 -10.25
CA TYR A 136 8.04 -10.23 -11.46
C TYR A 136 9.35 -9.72 -12.04
N GLU A 137 9.67 -10.17 -13.26
CA GLU A 137 10.82 -9.65 -14.01
C GLU A 137 10.35 -8.56 -14.97
N TYR A 138 10.67 -7.30 -14.65
CA TYR A 138 10.47 -6.19 -15.57
C TYR A 138 11.65 -6.05 -16.50
N ILE A 139 11.39 -6.05 -17.80
CA ILE A 139 12.40 -5.79 -18.81
C ILE A 139 11.85 -4.93 -19.94
N LYS A 140 12.59 -3.92 -20.34
CA LYS A 140 12.27 -3.06 -21.47
C LYS A 140 13.48 -2.92 -22.38
N GLY A 141 13.29 -3.13 -23.67
CA GLY A 141 14.37 -2.96 -24.65
C GLY A 141 14.92 -1.53 -24.58
N PHE A 142 16.24 -1.41 -24.41
CA PHE A 142 16.97 -0.13 -24.20
C PHE A 142 16.54 0.63 -22.94
N GLY A 143 16.00 -0.05 -21.95
CA GLY A 143 15.47 0.55 -20.74
C GLY A 143 15.86 -0.25 -19.49
N ASP A 144 15.03 -0.12 -18.47
CA ASP A 144 15.24 -0.75 -17.17
C ASP A 144 15.04 -2.26 -17.21
N HIS A 145 15.77 -2.96 -16.33
CA HIS A 145 15.66 -4.39 -16.12
C HIS A 145 15.82 -4.69 -14.64
N TYR A 146 14.78 -5.18 -13.99
CA TYR A 146 14.81 -5.56 -12.58
C TYR A 146 13.99 -6.82 -12.30
N LEU A 147 14.30 -7.49 -11.19
CA LEU A 147 13.48 -8.52 -10.57
C LEU A 147 12.90 -7.95 -9.28
N ALA A 148 11.59 -8.04 -9.13
CA ALA A 148 10.87 -7.73 -7.91
C ALA A 148 10.27 -8.99 -7.30
N THR A 149 10.45 -9.16 -5.98
CA THR A 149 9.95 -10.30 -5.21
C THR A 149 9.21 -9.79 -3.98
N PRO A 150 7.93 -9.40 -4.12
CA PRO A 150 7.08 -9.07 -2.99
C PRO A 150 6.74 -10.30 -2.16
N SER A 151 6.53 -10.09 -0.86
CA SER A 151 6.00 -11.12 0.03
C SER A 151 5.08 -10.55 1.10
N VAL A 152 4.09 -11.36 1.51
CA VAL A 152 3.19 -11.08 2.63
C VAL A 152 3.24 -12.25 3.59
N THR A 153 3.60 -11.98 4.85
CA THR A 153 3.73 -13.00 5.90
C THR A 153 2.73 -12.75 7.03
N MET A 154 1.86 -13.72 7.26
CA MET A 154 0.93 -13.74 8.40
C MET A 154 1.50 -14.66 9.49
N ARG A 155 1.35 -14.25 10.77
CA ARG A 155 1.70 -15.05 11.94
C ARG A 155 0.46 -15.70 12.55
N LYS A 156 0.64 -16.89 13.15
CA LYS A 156 -0.44 -17.52 13.92
C LYS A 156 -0.87 -16.59 15.07
N ASP A 157 -2.13 -16.64 15.43
CA ASP A 157 -2.74 -15.92 16.57
C ASP A 157 -2.47 -14.40 16.60
N SER A 158 -2.14 -13.79 15.46
CA SER A 158 -1.80 -12.38 15.32
C SER A 158 -2.72 -11.66 14.34
N GLY A 159 -3.08 -10.41 14.66
CA GLY A 159 -3.68 -9.47 13.70
C GLY A 159 -2.63 -8.62 12.95
N LEU A 160 -1.33 -8.88 13.20
CA LEU A 160 -0.22 -8.23 12.50
C LEU A 160 0.31 -9.14 11.40
N PHE A 161 0.71 -8.55 10.29
CA PHE A 161 1.35 -9.22 9.15
C PHE A 161 2.43 -8.33 8.58
N ASP A 162 3.42 -8.94 7.94
CA ASP A 162 4.53 -8.23 7.32
C ASP A 162 4.30 -8.13 5.81
N ILE A 163 4.65 -6.99 5.24
CA ILE A 163 4.70 -6.73 3.80
C ILE A 163 6.14 -6.38 3.48
N GLU A 164 6.75 -7.12 2.56
CA GLU A 164 8.14 -6.90 2.14
C GLU A 164 8.22 -6.81 0.62
N GLN A 165 9.10 -5.93 0.13
CA GLN A 165 9.38 -5.76 -1.29
C GLN A 165 10.89 -5.85 -1.53
N HIS A 166 11.33 -6.95 -2.11
CA HIS A 166 12.71 -7.11 -2.56
C HIS A 166 12.82 -6.70 -4.03
N VAL A 167 13.80 -5.85 -4.35
CA VAL A 167 14.06 -5.41 -5.72
C VAL A 167 15.53 -5.58 -6.04
N LYS A 168 15.80 -6.24 -7.14
CA LYS A 168 17.16 -6.44 -7.65
C LYS A 168 17.29 -5.81 -9.04
N ASN A 169 18.18 -4.83 -9.17
CA ASN A 169 18.55 -4.31 -10.47
C ASN A 169 19.32 -5.39 -11.27
N LEU A 170 18.80 -5.75 -12.42
CA LEU A 170 19.41 -6.74 -13.34
C LEU A 170 20.12 -6.05 -14.52
N SER A 171 20.01 -4.72 -14.66
CA SER A 171 20.71 -3.98 -15.71
C SER A 171 22.22 -3.97 -15.44
N ASN A 172 23.01 -4.35 -16.44
CA ASN A 172 24.46 -4.22 -16.40
C ASN A 172 24.96 -2.84 -16.84
N CYS A 173 24.07 -1.96 -17.29
CA CYS A 173 24.43 -0.71 -17.96
C CYS A 173 24.03 0.52 -17.15
N ALA A 174 22.95 0.44 -16.36
CA ALA A 174 22.37 1.60 -15.68
C ALA A 174 22.00 1.30 -14.22
N PRO A 175 22.22 2.23 -13.29
CA PRO A 175 21.65 2.14 -11.95
C PRO A 175 20.14 2.34 -12.03
N MET A 176 19.40 1.63 -11.18
CA MET A 176 17.96 1.83 -10.97
C MET A 176 17.75 2.80 -9.81
N THR A 177 16.89 3.79 -10.00
CA THR A 177 16.39 4.62 -8.90
C THR A 177 15.11 3.97 -8.39
N LEU A 178 15.16 3.43 -7.17
CA LEU A 178 14.00 2.79 -6.56
C LEU A 178 13.04 3.85 -6.01
N GLN A 179 11.87 3.95 -6.63
CA GLN A 179 10.75 4.79 -6.19
C GLN A 179 9.62 3.91 -5.68
N TYR A 180 9.66 3.57 -4.41
CA TYR A 180 8.72 2.67 -3.77
C TYR A 180 7.86 3.37 -2.72
N MET A 181 6.59 3.01 -2.65
CA MET A 181 5.70 3.31 -1.53
C MET A 181 4.76 2.12 -1.29
N CYS A 182 4.67 1.67 -0.04
CA CYS A 182 3.64 0.74 0.41
C CYS A 182 2.35 1.55 0.58
N HIS A 183 1.39 1.36 -0.35
CA HIS A 183 0.15 2.13 -0.37
C HIS A 183 -0.93 1.45 0.46
N LEU A 184 -1.02 1.81 1.74
CA LEU A 184 -1.95 1.25 2.72
C LEU A 184 -3.26 2.06 2.77
N CYS A 185 -4.35 1.53 2.23
CA CYS A 185 -5.66 2.17 2.18
C CYS A 185 -6.50 1.76 3.40
N TYR A 186 -6.16 2.26 4.58
CA TYR A 186 -6.93 1.98 5.80
C TYR A 186 -8.31 2.62 5.78
N ALA A 187 -9.25 1.94 6.39
CA ALA A 187 -10.60 2.43 6.61
C ALA A 187 -10.59 3.78 7.35
N TYR A 188 -11.40 4.71 6.88
CA TYR A 188 -11.76 5.88 7.66
C TYR A 188 -12.69 5.48 8.80
N VAL A 189 -12.38 5.88 10.03
CA VAL A 189 -13.22 5.61 11.21
C VAL A 189 -13.51 6.92 11.91
N ASP A 190 -14.80 7.26 12.02
CA ASP A 190 -15.24 8.49 12.68
C ASP A 190 -14.69 8.60 14.11
N ASN A 191 -14.17 9.78 14.46
CA ASN A 191 -13.58 10.09 15.75
C ASN A 191 -12.33 9.28 16.14
N ALA A 192 -11.75 8.51 15.24
CA ALA A 192 -10.47 7.85 15.48
C ALA A 192 -9.38 8.90 15.76
N THR A 193 -8.46 8.58 16.67
CA THR A 193 -7.30 9.43 16.99
C THR A 193 -6.02 8.82 16.45
N MET A 194 -5.14 9.68 15.96
CA MET A 194 -3.90 9.29 15.27
C MET A 194 -2.69 9.78 16.07
N THR A 195 -1.75 8.86 16.31
CA THR A 195 -0.50 9.15 17.02
C THR A 195 0.69 8.51 16.32
N SER A 196 1.86 9.14 16.43
CA SER A 196 3.11 8.57 15.95
C SER A 196 4.26 8.95 16.88
N ASN A 197 5.39 8.23 16.75
CA ASN A 197 6.64 8.62 17.40
C ASN A 197 7.49 9.59 16.55
N ILE A 198 6.90 10.12 15.48
CA ILE A 198 7.50 11.14 14.62
C ILE A 198 6.93 12.50 15.02
N PRO A 199 7.76 13.53 15.27
CA PRO A 199 7.29 14.85 15.66
C PRO A 199 6.59 15.58 14.51
N ASP A 200 5.67 16.48 14.85
CA ASP A 200 4.83 17.17 13.87
C ASP A 200 5.62 18.03 12.89
N GLU A 201 6.74 18.62 13.32
CA GLU A 201 7.63 19.41 12.47
C GLU A 201 8.30 18.60 11.34
N ALA A 202 8.24 17.28 11.39
CA ALA A 202 8.71 16.42 10.30
C ALA A 202 7.79 16.46 9.08
N PHE A 203 6.56 16.94 9.23
CA PHE A 203 5.54 16.88 8.19
C PHE A 203 5.25 18.25 7.57
N GLN A 204 4.95 18.22 6.28
CA GLN A 204 4.51 19.37 5.51
C GLN A 204 3.21 19.07 4.77
N LEU A 205 2.23 19.99 4.83
CA LEU A 205 1.03 19.91 4.00
C LEU A 205 1.41 20.03 2.51
N ARG A 206 0.85 19.16 1.67
CA ARG A 206 0.96 19.33 0.22
C ARG A 206 0.09 20.53 -0.20
N THR A 207 0.71 21.51 -0.84
CA THR A 207 0.03 22.70 -1.38
C THR A 207 -0.20 22.61 -2.88
N SER A 208 0.46 21.68 -3.58
CA SER A 208 0.22 21.38 -4.99
C SER A 208 -1.15 20.69 -5.17
N VAL A 209 -1.86 21.05 -6.23
CA VAL A 209 -3.14 20.44 -6.60
C VAL A 209 -2.93 19.55 -7.81
N PRO A 210 -2.96 18.21 -7.68
CA PRO A 210 -2.81 17.31 -8.83
C PRO A 210 -3.98 17.42 -9.80
N ALA A 211 -3.77 17.02 -11.04
CA ALA A 211 -4.76 17.17 -12.13
C ALA A 211 -6.10 16.44 -11.87
N HIS A 212 -6.12 15.41 -11.04
CA HIS A 212 -7.33 14.65 -10.68
C HIS A 212 -8.12 15.28 -9.51
N VAL A 213 -7.55 16.28 -8.82
CA VAL A 213 -8.15 16.93 -7.66
C VAL A 213 -8.90 18.19 -8.11
N HIS A 214 -10.15 18.32 -7.67
CA HIS A 214 -11.03 19.46 -7.97
C HIS A 214 -11.37 20.23 -6.68
N PRO A 215 -10.53 21.20 -6.28
CA PRO A 215 -10.70 21.90 -4.99
C PRO A 215 -12.00 22.70 -4.94
N THR A 216 -12.68 22.61 -3.78
CA THR A 216 -13.84 23.48 -3.44
C THR A 216 -13.36 24.72 -2.69
N PRO A 217 -14.17 25.81 -2.62
CA PRO A 217 -13.83 26.98 -1.80
C PRO A 217 -13.63 26.64 -0.31
N GLU A 218 -14.43 25.71 0.22
CA GLU A 218 -14.37 25.23 1.60
C GLU A 218 -13.05 24.49 1.86
N TRP A 219 -12.68 23.57 0.98
CA TRP A 219 -11.42 22.85 1.05
C TRP A 219 -10.22 23.79 0.95
N MET A 220 -10.26 24.79 0.04
CA MET A 220 -9.21 25.80 -0.10
C MET A 220 -9.04 26.66 1.17
N ALA A 221 -10.15 27.00 1.83
CA ALA A 221 -10.10 27.74 3.09
C ALA A 221 -9.48 26.89 4.21
N PHE A 222 -9.88 25.63 4.33
CA PHE A 222 -9.36 24.70 5.33
C PHE A 222 -7.87 24.37 5.12
N THR A 223 -7.44 24.08 3.89
CA THR A 223 -6.03 23.82 3.61
C THR A 223 -5.15 25.04 3.88
N LYS A 224 -5.64 26.25 3.61
CA LYS A 224 -4.94 27.48 3.98
C LYS A 224 -4.80 27.63 5.48
N GLU A 225 -5.83 27.32 6.26
CA GLU A 225 -5.77 27.33 7.74
C GLU A 225 -4.76 26.32 8.27
N LEU A 226 -4.73 25.09 7.70
CA LEU A 226 -3.73 24.08 8.06
C LEU A 226 -2.30 24.55 7.75
N GLU A 227 -2.08 25.16 6.58
CA GLU A 227 -0.77 25.70 6.18
C GLU A 227 -0.31 26.82 7.13
N GLU A 228 -1.19 27.79 7.43
CA GLU A 228 -0.89 28.92 8.32
C GLU A 228 -0.65 28.50 9.78
N SER A 229 -1.38 27.48 10.26
CA SER A 229 -1.26 27.00 11.65
C SER A 229 -0.12 25.99 11.84
N GLY A 230 0.32 25.32 10.78
CA GLY A 230 1.29 24.22 10.83
C GLY A 230 0.77 22.99 11.60
N LYS A 231 -0.53 22.90 11.86
CA LYS A 231 -1.13 21.76 12.57
C LYS A 231 -1.28 20.55 11.66
N LEU A 232 -1.09 19.38 12.23
CA LEU A 232 -1.49 18.13 11.62
C LEU A 232 -2.92 17.75 12.03
N ILE A 233 -3.53 16.90 11.21
CA ILE A 233 -4.79 16.26 11.57
C ILE A 233 -4.44 15.03 12.42
N ASP A 234 -4.84 15.05 13.70
CA ASP A 234 -4.60 13.98 14.69
C ASP A 234 -5.89 13.28 15.13
N LYS A 235 -7.05 13.78 14.66
CA LYS A 235 -8.36 13.22 14.92
C LYS A 235 -9.29 13.36 13.71
N LEU A 236 -10.07 12.32 13.43
CA LEU A 236 -11.03 12.26 12.33
C LEU A 236 -12.43 12.65 12.80
N ASP A 237 -12.63 13.92 13.20
CA ASP A 237 -13.90 14.39 13.79
C ASP A 237 -14.74 15.27 12.85
N ASP A 238 -14.20 15.70 11.71
CA ASP A 238 -14.96 16.46 10.72
C ASP A 238 -14.64 16.01 9.27
N PRO A 239 -15.37 14.99 8.77
CA PRO A 239 -15.14 14.48 7.43
C PRO A 239 -15.42 15.48 6.29
N SER A 240 -16.16 16.57 6.56
CA SER A 240 -16.47 17.58 5.53
C SER A 240 -15.25 18.32 4.99
N HIS A 241 -14.14 18.25 5.71
CA HIS A 241 -12.87 18.88 5.33
C HIS A 241 -11.99 18.04 4.40
N TYR A 242 -12.32 16.75 4.15
CA TYR A 242 -11.42 15.81 3.48
C TYR A 242 -11.84 15.46 2.05
N ASP A 243 -12.72 16.25 1.43
CA ASP A 243 -13.04 16.20 0.01
C ASP A 243 -12.50 17.44 -0.70
N PRO A 244 -11.58 17.34 -1.65
CA PRO A 244 -11.18 16.13 -2.41
C PRO A 244 -10.10 15.25 -1.77
N GLU A 245 -9.18 15.77 -0.98
CA GLU A 245 -8.20 15.02 -0.17
C GLU A 245 -7.28 15.95 0.62
N ILE A 246 -6.69 15.45 1.72
CA ILE A 246 -5.62 16.12 2.46
C ILE A 246 -4.39 15.22 2.46
N VAL A 247 -3.23 15.78 2.10
CA VAL A 247 -1.97 15.05 2.02
C VAL A 247 -0.87 15.78 2.79
N PHE A 248 -0.12 15.03 3.59
CA PHE A 248 1.11 15.50 4.22
C PHE A 248 2.28 14.63 3.81
N PHE A 249 3.42 15.24 3.55
CA PHE A 249 4.69 14.55 3.29
C PHE A 249 5.64 14.73 4.47
N SER A 250 6.36 13.68 4.81
CA SER A 250 7.43 13.80 5.80
C SER A 250 8.73 14.30 5.16
N SER A 251 9.59 14.88 6.00
CA SER A 251 11.03 14.96 5.74
C SER A 251 11.67 13.58 5.97
N ASP A 252 12.98 13.48 5.80
CA ASP A 252 13.76 12.27 6.07
C ASP A 252 13.62 11.84 7.55
N LEU A 253 12.91 10.72 7.78
CA LEU A 253 12.58 10.18 9.11
C LEU A 253 13.78 9.59 9.85
N THR A 254 14.89 9.27 9.17
CA THR A 254 16.12 8.77 9.82
C THR A 254 16.70 9.77 10.81
N LYS A 255 16.33 11.05 10.71
CA LYS A 255 16.72 12.11 11.63
C LYS A 255 16.03 12.02 12.99
N TYR A 256 14.91 11.30 13.09
CA TYR A 256 14.06 11.29 14.28
C TYR A 256 14.04 9.94 15.00
N THR A 257 14.04 8.82 14.27
CA THR A 257 13.94 7.49 14.85
C THR A 257 14.48 6.42 13.90
N ASP A 258 14.95 5.29 14.45
CA ASP A 258 15.33 4.10 13.67
C ASP A 258 14.12 3.25 13.26
N THR A 259 13.02 3.34 14.04
CA THR A 259 11.78 2.61 13.76
C THR A 259 10.61 3.58 13.90
N ALA A 260 9.90 3.80 12.80
CA ALA A 260 8.68 4.58 12.79
C ALA A 260 7.50 3.72 13.28
N GLU A 261 6.64 4.33 14.09
CA GLU A 261 5.37 3.76 14.55
C GLU A 261 4.24 4.76 14.32
N PHE A 262 3.19 4.30 13.63
CA PHE A 262 1.97 5.05 13.38
C PHE A 262 0.78 4.24 13.89
N ARG A 263 -0.07 4.87 14.69
CA ARG A 263 -1.21 4.25 15.35
C ARG A 263 -2.48 5.05 15.12
N VAL A 264 -3.55 4.36 14.72
CA VAL A 264 -4.91 4.90 14.68
C VAL A 264 -5.73 4.18 15.73
N ASP A 265 -6.09 4.85 16.81
CA ASP A 265 -6.98 4.32 17.86
C ASP A 265 -8.44 4.44 17.39
N LEU A 266 -9.12 3.32 17.29
CA LEU A 266 -10.52 3.24 16.82
C LEU A 266 -11.54 3.54 17.93
N GLY A 267 -11.10 3.81 19.18
CA GLY A 267 -11.97 4.11 20.32
C GLY A 267 -12.74 2.92 20.87
N ASN A 268 -12.52 1.70 20.38
CA ASN A 268 -13.20 0.47 20.77
C ASN A 268 -12.26 -0.61 21.33
N GLY A 269 -11.04 -0.22 21.70
CA GLY A 269 -9.98 -1.11 22.19
C GLY A 269 -9.13 -1.75 21.09
N HIS A 270 -9.36 -1.42 19.81
CA HIS A 270 -8.56 -1.85 18.67
C HIS A 270 -7.80 -0.66 18.06
N ASN A 271 -6.68 -0.97 17.42
CA ASN A 271 -5.84 0.01 16.73
C ASN A 271 -5.41 -0.52 15.37
N PHE A 272 -5.34 0.36 14.37
CA PHE A 272 -4.49 0.10 13.21
C PHE A 272 -3.06 0.53 13.57
N LEU A 273 -2.10 -0.31 13.23
CA LEU A 273 -0.69 -0.10 13.55
C LEU A 273 0.17 -0.34 12.32
N THR A 274 1.01 0.64 11.98
CA THR A 274 2.04 0.52 10.95
C THR A 274 3.39 0.78 11.58
N THR A 275 4.34 -0.16 11.45
CA THR A 275 5.72 -0.01 11.94
C THR A 275 6.71 -0.42 10.86
N TYR A 276 7.83 0.29 10.75
CA TYR A 276 8.88 -0.02 9.76
C TYR A 276 10.22 0.62 10.13
N LYS A 277 11.30 0.18 9.49
CA LYS A 277 12.64 0.75 9.64
C LYS A 277 12.80 1.98 8.76
N THR A 278 13.14 3.11 9.35
CA THR A 278 13.33 4.37 8.62
C THR A 278 14.56 4.36 7.71
N ALA A 279 15.56 3.53 8.02
CA ALA A 279 16.71 3.33 7.14
C ALA A 279 16.34 2.69 5.79
N GLU A 280 15.25 1.93 5.73
CA GLU A 280 14.73 1.30 4.50
C GLU A 280 13.70 2.20 3.81
N LEU A 281 12.82 2.83 4.60
CA LEU A 281 11.72 3.67 4.14
C LEU A 281 11.79 5.04 4.84
N PRO A 282 12.66 5.95 4.37
CA PRO A 282 12.93 7.21 5.06
C PRO A 282 11.80 8.26 4.92
N ILE A 283 10.84 8.04 4.04
CA ILE A 283 9.73 8.97 3.76
C ILE A 283 8.41 8.31 4.12
N VAL A 284 7.47 9.10 4.63
CA VAL A 284 6.09 8.68 4.80
C VAL A 284 5.14 9.75 4.26
N THR A 285 4.08 9.30 3.62
CA THR A 285 2.96 10.15 3.21
C THR A 285 1.76 9.83 4.11
N ARG A 286 1.01 10.87 4.52
CA ARG A 286 -0.32 10.75 5.13
C ARG A 286 -1.34 11.22 4.11
N TRP A 287 -2.40 10.46 3.92
CA TRP A 287 -3.47 10.78 2.97
C TRP A 287 -4.83 10.51 3.58
N ILE A 288 -5.70 11.50 3.56
CA ILE A 288 -7.08 11.39 4.04
C ILE A 288 -8.00 11.86 2.92
N LEU A 289 -9.02 11.05 2.63
CA LEU A 289 -10.09 11.39 1.71
C LEU A 289 -11.41 10.87 2.24
N TYR A 290 -12.45 11.70 2.20
CA TYR A 290 -13.79 11.30 2.60
C TYR A 290 -14.83 11.93 1.70
N ASN A 291 -15.48 11.11 0.88
CA ASN A 291 -16.64 11.51 0.09
C ASN A 291 -17.64 10.36 -0.04
N GLY A 292 -18.65 10.50 -0.88
CA GLY A 292 -19.68 9.48 -1.07
C GLY A 292 -19.18 8.16 -1.61
N ASP A 293 -18.12 8.16 -2.41
CA ASP A 293 -17.61 7.01 -3.15
C ASP A 293 -16.39 6.37 -2.44
N GLN A 294 -15.55 7.18 -1.78
CA GLN A 294 -14.30 6.70 -1.15
C GLN A 294 -14.12 7.32 0.24
N GLN A 295 -13.71 6.48 1.20
CA GLN A 295 -13.47 6.89 2.58
C GLN A 295 -12.22 6.18 3.10
N VAL A 296 -11.10 6.92 3.16
CA VAL A 296 -9.78 6.38 3.50
C VAL A 296 -9.07 7.28 4.51
N ASN A 297 -8.31 6.65 5.39
CA ASN A 297 -7.32 7.29 6.25
C ASN A 297 -5.99 6.56 6.15
N ALA A 298 -5.25 6.81 5.11
CA ALA A 298 -3.89 6.30 4.95
C ALA A 298 -2.92 7.10 5.83
N PHE A 299 -2.96 6.82 7.14
CA PHE A 299 -2.18 7.54 8.13
C PHE A 299 -0.67 7.34 7.98
N ALA A 300 -0.23 6.25 7.37
CA ALA A 300 1.16 5.99 7.03
C ALA A 300 1.27 5.23 5.71
N LEU A 301 1.83 5.88 4.70
CA LEU A 301 2.26 5.29 3.43
C LEU A 301 3.79 5.36 3.37
N PRO A 302 4.50 4.36 3.94
CA PRO A 302 5.96 4.37 3.97
C PRO A 302 6.56 4.16 2.59
N GLY A 303 7.64 4.88 2.29
CA GLY A 303 8.27 4.82 0.98
C GLY A 303 9.71 5.31 0.96
N THR A 304 10.34 5.18 -0.19
CA THR A 304 11.70 5.65 -0.46
C THR A 304 11.72 7.12 -0.93
N CYS A 305 10.58 7.65 -1.37
CA CYS A 305 10.43 9.02 -1.88
C CYS A 305 8.99 9.50 -1.73
N THR A 306 8.76 10.80 -1.94
CA THR A 306 7.41 11.38 -2.03
C THR A 306 6.72 10.93 -3.33
N PRO A 307 5.37 10.72 -3.32
CA PRO A 307 4.61 10.26 -4.49
C PRO A 307 4.19 11.41 -5.42
N GLU A 308 5.14 12.24 -5.84
CA GLU A 308 4.91 13.45 -6.67
C GLU A 308 5.43 13.29 -8.12
N GLY A 309 5.61 12.04 -8.58
CA GLY A 309 6.12 11.72 -9.91
C GLY A 309 7.62 11.43 -9.96
N GLN A 310 8.07 10.92 -11.11
CA GLN A 310 9.44 10.44 -11.29
C GLN A 310 10.46 11.57 -11.19
N LEU A 311 10.18 12.71 -11.80
CA LEU A 311 11.11 13.84 -11.85
C LEU A 311 11.27 14.51 -10.48
N ALA A 312 10.19 14.66 -9.72
CA ALA A 312 10.24 15.23 -8.37
C ALA A 312 11.03 14.35 -7.40
N ALA A 313 10.97 13.04 -7.56
CA ALA A 313 11.61 12.07 -6.66
C ALA A 313 13.12 11.88 -6.92
N THR A 314 13.66 12.29 -8.07
CA THR A 314 15.06 12.01 -8.45
C THR A 314 16.14 12.60 -7.53
N GLY A 315 15.78 13.58 -6.71
CA GLY A 315 16.69 14.16 -5.69
C GLY A 315 16.67 13.44 -4.34
N ILE A 316 15.70 12.57 -4.09
CA ILE A 316 15.40 12.00 -2.76
C ILE A 316 15.65 10.48 -2.72
N CYS A 317 15.44 9.78 -3.83
CA CYS A 317 15.57 8.33 -3.88
C CYS A 317 17.03 7.86 -3.82
N THR A 318 17.30 6.89 -2.96
CA THR A 318 18.61 6.24 -2.87
C THR A 318 18.83 5.34 -4.08
N ARG A 319 20.01 5.47 -4.71
CA ARG A 319 20.44 4.51 -5.73
C ARG A 319 20.86 3.21 -5.06
N THR A 320 20.13 2.13 -5.33
CA THR A 320 20.56 0.79 -4.97
C THR A 320 21.31 0.17 -6.15
N GLY A 321 22.59 -0.12 -5.95
CA GLY A 321 23.43 -0.83 -6.94
C GLY A 321 23.17 -2.33 -6.93
#